data_425b4475214d18c83140f5706e31995c
#
_entry.id   425b4475214d18c83140f5706e31995c
#
_cell.length_a   1.000
_cell.length_b   1.000
_cell.length_c   1.000
_cell.angle_alpha   90.00
_cell.angle_beta   90.00
_cell.angle_gamma   90.00
#
_symmetry.space_group_name_H-M   'P 1'
#
loop_
_entity.id
_entity.type
_entity.pdbx_description
1 polymer ?
#
loop_
_entity_poly.entity_id
_entity_poly.type
_entity_poly.pdbx_seq_one_letter_code
_entity_poly.pdbx_strand_id
1 'polypeptide(L)'
;MKLVTTLIISALISVSAFAVPQEGDVKFTPSNNKNLAIVYTYDDNIDEKFFPFVKKDLSKIGFFVNDPHHNVQAVYEQNFGSTDLDNIAFSSLVNDKDVRPLLNIDPRLGGFTPFNLLTYRTQAEMKTKVAHLTPEAMLDILEITNEEVRSKFTAMFKPLDAAITEKLGGEVSYVPVAGRAEDTMMNFEIPFEEPDDIDEFLEDFQEKFESTFEFKGYIIAGFYNVKESLNTDVDVMPDYVSYWAFDLCHIEFSYNVFDGKEGVPMAGTFAPCSMYVYVREGENKIVIGMPTLRAWSGALGMTDPKKLDIIDKLDTEITSIIEGLGGVSVPNGNPLER
;
A
#
# COMPACT_ATOMS: atom_id res chain seq x y z
N MET A 1 68.68 -52.14 -16.81
CA MET A 1 68.10 -50.99 -16.11
C MET A 1 67.15 -50.30 -17.07
N LYS A 2 65.84 -50.59 -17.02
CA LYS A 2 64.83 -49.94 -17.87
C LYS A 2 63.95 -49.09 -16.94
N LEU A 3 63.98 -47.76 -17.13
CA LEU A 3 63.07 -46.84 -16.45
C LEU A 3 61.68 -46.97 -17.10
N VAL A 4 60.70 -47.23 -16.28
CA VAL A 4 59.27 -47.14 -16.66
C VAL A 4 58.75 -45.80 -16.19
N THR A 5 58.43 -44.94 -17.13
CA THR A 5 57.84 -43.62 -16.89
C THR A 5 56.33 -43.80 -16.87
N THR A 6 55.72 -43.68 -15.71
CA THR A 6 54.27 -43.74 -15.54
C THR A 6 53.69 -42.33 -15.81
N LEU A 7 52.94 -42.18 -16.92
CA LEU A 7 52.14 -40.99 -17.21
C LEU A 7 50.87 -41.03 -16.34
N ILE A 8 50.70 -40.03 -15.45
CA ILE A 8 49.46 -39.81 -14.74
C ILE A 8 48.64 -38.81 -15.59
N ILE A 9 47.59 -39.30 -16.22
CA ILE A 9 46.60 -38.45 -16.90
C ILE A 9 45.58 -37.96 -15.83
N SER A 10 45.71 -36.70 -15.44
CA SER A 10 44.70 -36.03 -14.61
C SER A 10 43.51 -35.62 -15.48
N ALA A 11 42.42 -36.34 -15.41
CA ALA A 11 41.16 -35.94 -16.01
C ALA A 11 40.55 -34.84 -15.15
N LEU A 12 40.58 -33.60 -15.65
CA LEU A 12 39.79 -32.49 -15.12
C LEU A 12 38.34 -32.74 -15.50
N ILE A 13 37.55 -33.18 -14.52
CA ILE A 13 36.09 -33.16 -14.63
C ILE A 13 35.64 -31.72 -14.37
N SER A 14 35.33 -31.00 -15.44
CA SER A 14 34.63 -29.73 -15.36
C SER A 14 33.19 -30.01 -14.93
N VAL A 15 32.89 -29.81 -13.65
CA VAL A 15 31.53 -29.76 -13.17
C VAL A 15 30.94 -28.43 -13.68
N SER A 16 30.20 -28.51 -14.77
CA SER A 16 29.33 -27.43 -15.19
C SER A 16 28.25 -27.31 -14.10
N ALA A 17 28.38 -26.30 -13.25
CA ALA A 17 27.30 -25.90 -12.38
C ALA A 17 26.17 -25.40 -13.30
N PHE A 18 25.19 -26.24 -13.52
CA PHE A 18 23.90 -25.77 -14.02
C PHE A 18 23.35 -24.83 -12.95
N ALA A 19 23.38 -23.52 -13.23
CA ALA A 19 22.60 -22.56 -12.48
C ALA A 19 21.14 -22.99 -12.61
N VAL A 20 20.57 -23.46 -11.52
CA VAL A 20 19.11 -23.62 -11.39
C VAL A 20 18.54 -22.22 -11.59
N PRO A 21 17.63 -21.99 -12.55
CA PRO A 21 16.96 -20.71 -12.65
C PRO A 21 16.26 -20.47 -11.31
N GLN A 22 16.62 -19.43 -10.55
CA GLN A 22 15.82 -18.95 -9.47
C GLN A 22 14.53 -18.40 -10.10
N GLU A 23 13.45 -19.14 -9.99
CA GLU A 23 12.11 -18.62 -10.17
C GLU A 23 11.96 -17.46 -9.17
N GLY A 24 11.87 -16.23 -9.68
CA GLY A 24 11.57 -15.09 -8.86
C GLY A 24 12.54 -13.90 -8.91
N ASP A 25 13.38 -13.75 -9.92
CA ASP A 25 14.10 -12.48 -10.13
C ASP A 25 13.09 -11.38 -10.47
N VAL A 26 12.63 -10.67 -9.43
CA VAL A 26 11.83 -9.46 -9.58
C VAL A 26 12.68 -8.43 -10.28
N LYS A 27 12.29 -8.08 -11.48
CA LYS A 27 12.95 -7.01 -12.23
C LYS A 27 12.47 -5.67 -11.69
N PHE A 28 13.29 -5.04 -10.86
CA PHE A 28 13.09 -3.67 -10.45
C PHE A 28 13.86 -2.73 -11.37
N THR A 29 13.18 -1.68 -11.85
CA THR A 29 13.83 -0.59 -12.58
C THR A 29 14.19 0.52 -11.58
N PRO A 30 15.37 1.15 -11.66
CA PRO A 30 15.68 2.31 -10.82
C PRO A 30 14.64 3.42 -11.04
N SER A 31 14.11 3.98 -9.94
CA SER A 31 13.18 5.11 -10.01
C SER A 31 13.93 6.42 -10.22
N ASN A 32 13.33 7.34 -11.00
CA ASN A 32 13.81 8.71 -11.11
C ASN A 32 13.42 9.56 -9.88
N ASN A 33 12.44 9.13 -9.10
CA ASN A 33 12.06 9.74 -7.82
C ASN A 33 13.11 9.37 -6.77
N LYS A 34 13.52 10.35 -5.96
CA LYS A 34 14.61 10.14 -5.00
C LYS A 34 14.11 9.65 -3.64
N ASN A 35 12.93 10.08 -3.21
CA ASN A 35 12.43 9.86 -1.86
C ASN A 35 11.13 9.05 -1.88
N LEU A 36 11.15 7.91 -1.18
CA LEU A 36 9.97 7.07 -0.97
C LEU A 36 9.09 7.60 0.16
N ALA A 37 9.72 7.91 1.28
CA ALA A 37 9.00 8.34 2.48
C ALA A 37 9.75 9.46 3.19
N ILE A 38 8.99 10.28 3.91
CA ILE A 38 9.51 11.22 4.90
C ILE A 38 9.36 10.59 6.29
N VAL A 39 10.37 10.74 7.13
CA VAL A 39 10.45 10.15 8.47
C VAL A 39 10.82 11.22 9.48
N TYR A 40 10.03 11.31 10.52
CA TYR A 40 10.27 12.17 11.70
C TYR A 40 10.67 11.26 12.85
N THR A 41 11.90 11.40 13.34
CA THR A 41 12.46 10.55 14.40
C THR A 41 12.51 11.32 15.72
N TYR A 42 12.08 10.67 16.79
CA TYR A 42 12.02 11.19 18.16
C TYR A 42 12.79 10.24 19.09
N ASP A 43 13.56 10.79 20.01
CA ASP A 43 14.35 10.00 20.97
C ASP A 43 13.48 9.31 22.03
N ASP A 44 12.26 9.82 22.24
CA ASP A 44 11.32 9.34 23.27
C ASP A 44 10.00 8.82 22.64
N ASN A 45 9.17 8.24 23.51
CA ASN A 45 7.77 7.96 23.19
C ASN A 45 6.99 9.29 23.08
N ILE A 46 6.33 9.50 21.93
CA ILE A 46 5.53 10.70 21.68
C ILE A 46 4.03 10.45 21.63
N ASP A 47 3.54 9.26 22.03
CA ASP A 47 2.13 8.87 21.92
C ASP A 47 1.21 9.91 22.56
N GLU A 48 1.58 10.46 23.73
CA GLU A 48 0.83 11.51 24.42
C GLU A 48 0.66 12.81 23.62
N LYS A 49 1.58 13.10 22.69
CA LYS A 49 1.50 14.24 21.77
C LYS A 49 0.89 13.85 20.43
N PHE A 50 1.25 12.68 19.93
CA PHE A 50 0.85 12.19 18.61
C PHE A 50 -0.66 11.96 18.51
N PHE A 51 -1.27 11.22 19.44
CA PHE A 51 -2.70 10.93 19.35
C PHE A 51 -3.59 12.18 19.45
N PRO A 52 -3.33 13.16 20.36
CA PRO A 52 -4.04 14.44 20.32
C PRO A 52 -3.84 15.23 19.04
N PHE A 53 -2.62 15.22 18.46
CA PHE A 53 -2.32 15.85 17.19
C PHE A 53 -3.17 15.25 16.06
N VAL A 54 -3.15 13.94 15.90
CA VAL A 54 -3.92 13.23 14.89
C VAL A 54 -5.43 13.49 15.07
N LYS A 55 -5.93 13.46 16.32
CA LYS A 55 -7.36 13.57 16.59
C LYS A 55 -7.90 15.01 16.48
N LYS A 56 -7.07 16.04 16.74
CA LYS A 56 -7.57 17.42 16.94
C LYS A 56 -6.93 18.45 16.00
N ASP A 57 -5.68 18.25 15.61
CA ASP A 57 -4.94 19.26 14.87
C ASP A 57 -4.99 19.04 13.35
N LEU A 58 -5.02 17.79 12.91
CA LEU A 58 -5.07 17.45 11.49
C LEU A 58 -6.36 17.96 10.81
N SER A 59 -7.50 17.91 11.50
CA SER A 59 -8.77 18.44 10.96
C SER A 59 -8.73 19.95 10.66
N LYS A 60 -7.89 20.72 11.37
CA LYS A 60 -7.72 22.17 11.14
C LYS A 60 -7.03 22.48 9.82
N ILE A 61 -6.32 21.51 9.26
CA ILE A 61 -5.63 21.61 7.98
C ILE A 61 -6.25 20.73 6.89
N GLY A 62 -7.48 20.25 7.13
CA GLY A 62 -8.27 19.51 6.15
C GLY A 62 -8.04 18.01 6.11
N PHE A 63 -7.21 17.43 7.01
CA PHE A 63 -7.03 16.00 7.10
C PHE A 63 -7.90 15.37 8.19
N PHE A 64 -8.50 14.24 7.87
CA PHE A 64 -9.33 13.47 8.78
C PHE A 64 -8.79 12.06 8.87
N VAL A 65 -8.89 11.46 10.07
CA VAL A 65 -8.56 10.05 10.28
C VAL A 65 -9.81 9.25 9.97
N ASN A 66 -9.70 8.30 9.05
CA ASN A 66 -10.79 7.38 8.74
C ASN A 66 -10.84 6.27 9.79
N ASP A 67 -9.87 5.36 9.78
CA ASP A 67 -9.80 4.24 10.71
C ASP A 67 -8.42 4.16 11.38
N PRO A 68 -8.29 4.54 12.67
CA PRO A 68 -7.03 4.44 13.39
C PRO A 68 -6.84 3.06 14.01
N HIS A 69 -5.71 2.41 13.74
CA HIS A 69 -5.32 1.14 14.35
C HIS A 69 -4.12 1.33 15.26
N HIS A 70 -4.31 1.12 16.55
CA HIS A 70 -3.29 1.28 17.58
C HIS A 70 -2.89 -0.05 18.19
N ASN A 71 -1.66 -0.15 18.68
CA ASN A 71 -1.12 -1.34 19.37
C ASN A 71 -1.20 -2.63 18.52
N VAL A 72 -0.96 -2.53 17.22
CA VAL A 72 -1.05 -3.68 16.31
C VAL A 72 0.00 -4.74 16.65
N GLN A 73 1.16 -4.36 17.21
CA GLN A 73 2.16 -5.30 17.73
C GLN A 73 1.60 -6.25 18.81
N ALA A 74 0.60 -5.84 19.58
CA ALA A 74 -0.03 -6.73 20.56
C ALA A 74 -0.81 -7.88 19.88
N VAL A 75 -1.36 -7.62 18.68
CA VAL A 75 -1.98 -8.67 17.86
C VAL A 75 -0.93 -9.65 17.34
N TYR A 76 0.27 -9.15 16.99
CA TYR A 76 1.38 -10.00 16.58
C TYR A 76 1.86 -10.89 17.74
N GLU A 77 2.06 -10.30 18.91
CA GLU A 77 2.44 -11.07 20.11
C GLU A 77 1.40 -12.14 20.46
N GLN A 78 0.11 -11.79 20.38
CA GLN A 78 -0.97 -12.73 20.66
C GLN A 78 -1.02 -13.89 19.66
N ASN A 79 -0.84 -13.64 18.37
CA ASN A 79 -1.00 -14.65 17.32
C ASN A 79 0.28 -15.47 17.07
N PHE A 80 1.46 -14.87 17.24
CA PHE A 80 2.75 -15.45 16.87
C PHE A 80 3.69 -15.65 18.07
N GLY A 81 3.29 -15.21 19.27
CA GLY A 81 4.01 -15.43 20.53
C GLY A 81 5.20 -14.50 20.79
N SER A 82 5.52 -13.61 19.84
CA SER A 82 6.59 -12.61 19.98
C SER A 82 6.40 -11.44 19.03
N THR A 83 7.04 -10.31 19.37
CA THR A 83 7.16 -9.13 18.52
C THR A 83 8.49 -8.42 18.80
N ASP A 84 9.15 -7.87 17.79
CA ASP A 84 10.32 -7.02 17.93
C ASP A 84 9.94 -5.53 17.99
N LEU A 85 8.66 -5.23 17.84
CA LEU A 85 8.10 -3.90 17.93
C LEU A 85 7.63 -3.58 19.35
N ASP A 86 7.99 -2.41 19.85
CA ASP A 86 7.42 -1.85 21.07
C ASP A 86 6.07 -1.16 20.80
N ASN A 87 5.94 -0.54 19.63
CA ASN A 87 4.69 0.02 19.14
C ASN A 87 4.66 0.02 17.61
N ILE A 88 3.49 -0.24 17.04
CA ILE A 88 3.15 0.09 15.65
C ILE A 88 1.68 0.50 15.57
N ALA A 89 1.43 1.62 14.90
CA ALA A 89 0.10 2.17 14.72
C ALA A 89 -0.06 2.74 13.32
N PHE A 90 -1.27 2.60 12.77
CA PHE A 90 -1.67 3.08 11.46
C PHE A 90 -2.78 4.12 11.63
N SER A 91 -2.61 5.26 10.98
CA SER A 91 -3.63 6.31 10.95
C SER A 91 -3.94 6.61 9.49
N SER A 92 -5.03 6.02 8.98
CA SER A 92 -5.52 6.25 7.63
C SER A 92 -6.04 7.68 7.50
N LEU A 93 -5.34 8.52 6.75
CA LEU A 93 -5.66 9.94 6.57
C LEU A 93 -6.29 10.20 5.22
N VAL A 94 -7.27 11.08 5.20
CA VAL A 94 -7.94 11.58 4.00
C VAL A 94 -8.07 13.09 4.04
N ASN A 95 -7.96 13.74 2.88
CA ASN A 95 -8.29 15.16 2.69
C ASN A 95 -9.32 15.26 1.55
N ASP A 96 -10.59 15.11 1.90
CA ASP A 96 -11.70 15.05 0.96
C ASP A 96 -11.78 16.26 0.04
N LYS A 97 -11.60 17.44 0.63
CA LYS A 97 -11.73 18.70 -0.09
C LYS A 97 -10.76 18.78 -1.27
N ASP A 98 -9.54 18.31 -1.06
CA ASP A 98 -8.49 18.46 -2.06
C ASP A 98 -8.38 17.22 -2.97
N VAL A 99 -8.66 15.99 -2.45
CA VAL A 99 -8.49 14.77 -3.24
C VAL A 99 -9.68 14.42 -4.13
N ARG A 100 -10.92 14.64 -3.67
CA ARG A 100 -12.13 14.25 -4.44
C ARG A 100 -12.21 14.89 -5.82
N PRO A 101 -11.90 16.19 -6.02
CA PRO A 101 -11.83 16.76 -7.35
C PRO A 101 -10.76 16.11 -8.25
N LEU A 102 -9.68 15.60 -7.67
CA LEU A 102 -8.61 14.94 -8.42
C LEU A 102 -8.99 13.52 -8.85
N LEU A 103 -9.82 12.82 -8.07
CA LEU A 103 -10.37 11.50 -8.42
C LEU A 103 -11.26 11.55 -9.68
N ASN A 104 -11.88 12.71 -9.98
CA ASN A 104 -12.59 12.91 -11.25
C ASN A 104 -11.65 12.97 -12.46
N ILE A 105 -10.38 13.31 -12.25
CA ILE A 105 -9.37 13.39 -13.32
C ILE A 105 -8.64 12.04 -13.44
N ASP A 106 -8.28 11.45 -12.30
CA ASP A 106 -7.61 10.15 -12.27
C ASP A 106 -8.06 9.34 -11.05
N PRO A 107 -8.96 8.37 -11.23
CA PRO A 107 -9.50 7.58 -10.13
C PRO A 107 -8.47 6.67 -9.45
N ARG A 108 -7.29 6.45 -10.05
CA ARG A 108 -6.25 5.62 -9.43
C ARG A 108 -5.70 6.21 -8.13
N LEU A 109 -5.90 7.52 -7.88
CA LEU A 109 -5.58 8.15 -6.59
C LEU A 109 -6.20 7.42 -5.39
N GLY A 110 -7.31 6.68 -5.60
CA GLY A 110 -7.92 5.84 -4.58
C GLY A 110 -7.02 4.76 -4.01
N GLY A 111 -5.94 4.37 -4.72
CA GLY A 111 -4.95 3.44 -4.20
C GLY A 111 -4.11 4.00 -3.03
N PHE A 112 -4.18 5.32 -2.79
CA PHE A 112 -3.63 6.00 -1.62
C PHE A 112 -4.61 7.05 -1.08
N THR A 113 -5.91 6.75 -1.10
CA THR A 113 -6.97 7.58 -0.53
C THR A 113 -7.98 6.71 0.20
N PRO A 114 -7.82 6.52 1.51
CA PRO A 114 -6.85 7.14 2.45
C PRO A 114 -5.38 6.74 2.23
N PHE A 115 -4.44 7.55 2.73
CA PHE A 115 -3.03 7.17 2.87
C PHE A 115 -2.66 7.02 4.35
N ASN A 116 -1.54 6.33 4.65
CA ASN A 116 -1.15 6.07 6.03
C ASN A 116 -0.16 7.08 6.61
N LEU A 117 -0.45 7.56 7.81
CA LEU A 117 0.52 8.15 8.71
C LEU A 117 0.93 7.07 9.72
N LEU A 118 2.05 6.42 9.46
CA LEU A 118 2.62 5.35 10.26
C LEU A 118 3.29 5.91 11.51
N THR A 119 3.09 5.24 12.64
CA THR A 119 3.92 5.45 13.84
C THR A 119 4.45 4.12 14.31
N TYR A 120 5.76 4.02 14.55
CA TYR A 120 6.34 2.80 15.09
C TYR A 120 7.56 3.06 15.97
N ARG A 121 7.86 2.08 16.83
CA ARG A 121 9.04 2.00 17.67
C ARG A 121 9.46 0.55 17.81
N THR A 122 10.74 0.27 17.56
CA THR A 122 11.31 -1.05 17.77
C THR A 122 11.85 -1.20 19.18
N GLN A 123 11.82 -2.40 19.74
CA GLN A 123 12.41 -2.69 21.06
C GLN A 123 13.94 -2.45 21.08
N ALA A 124 14.59 -2.59 19.92
CA ALA A 124 16.04 -2.41 19.80
C ALA A 124 16.48 -0.95 19.87
N GLU A 125 15.74 -0.01 19.27
CA GLU A 125 16.13 1.39 19.20
C GLU A 125 15.43 2.27 20.25
N MET A 126 14.19 1.92 20.61
CA MET A 126 13.32 2.70 21.50
C MET A 126 13.09 4.15 21.04
N LYS A 127 13.31 4.41 19.74
CA LYS A 127 13.03 5.68 19.10
C LYS A 127 11.69 5.62 18.38
N THR A 128 10.85 6.63 18.60
CA THR A 128 9.59 6.72 17.86
C THR A 128 9.86 7.29 16.47
N LYS A 129 9.28 6.65 15.46
CA LYS A 129 9.31 7.15 14.08
C LYS A 129 7.87 7.39 13.64
N VAL A 130 7.63 8.58 13.08
CA VAL A 130 6.38 8.93 12.39
C VAL A 130 6.75 9.05 10.93
N ALA A 131 6.00 8.41 10.03
CA ALA A 131 6.37 8.39 8.62
C ALA A 131 5.13 8.31 7.71
N HIS A 132 5.25 8.86 6.51
CA HIS A 132 4.32 8.63 5.41
C HIS A 132 5.08 8.59 4.09
N LEU A 133 4.47 7.98 3.07
CA LEU A 133 5.01 8.03 1.72
C LEU A 133 5.03 9.47 1.20
N THR A 134 6.02 9.82 0.40
CA THR A 134 5.98 11.10 -0.31
C THR A 134 4.89 11.08 -1.38
N PRO A 135 4.19 12.19 -1.61
CA PRO A 135 3.15 12.24 -2.65
C PRO A 135 3.70 11.88 -4.04
N GLU A 136 4.94 12.24 -4.34
CA GLU A 136 5.59 11.88 -5.60
C GLU A 136 5.76 10.36 -5.74
N ALA A 137 6.13 9.66 -4.66
CA ALA A 137 6.25 8.20 -4.67
C ALA A 137 4.88 7.53 -4.86
N MET A 138 3.84 8.03 -4.18
CA MET A 138 2.47 7.54 -4.36
C MET A 138 2.03 7.68 -5.82
N LEU A 139 2.22 8.87 -6.42
CA LEU A 139 1.85 9.15 -7.80
C LEU A 139 2.64 8.30 -8.81
N ASP A 140 3.92 8.03 -8.54
CA ASP A 140 4.75 7.19 -9.40
C ASP A 140 4.33 5.71 -9.33
N ILE A 141 3.94 5.23 -8.15
CA ILE A 141 3.41 3.87 -7.95
C ILE A 141 2.06 3.72 -8.67
N LEU A 142 1.19 4.72 -8.57
CA LEU A 142 -0.11 4.74 -9.25
C LEU A 142 0.01 4.99 -10.76
N GLU A 143 1.21 5.24 -11.28
CA GLU A 143 1.47 5.55 -12.69
C GLU A 143 0.74 6.81 -13.19
N ILE A 144 0.48 7.76 -12.30
CA ILE A 144 -0.23 9.00 -12.63
C ILE A 144 0.74 10.00 -13.25
N THR A 145 0.51 10.35 -14.50
CA THR A 145 1.33 11.29 -15.27
C THR A 145 0.69 12.65 -15.48
N ASN A 146 -0.61 12.78 -15.19
CA ASN A 146 -1.33 14.07 -15.33
C ASN A 146 -0.71 15.14 -14.42
N GLU A 147 -0.18 16.21 -15.01
CA GLU A 147 0.57 17.24 -14.27
C GLU A 147 -0.28 18.04 -13.30
N GLU A 148 -1.57 18.26 -13.62
CA GLU A 148 -2.49 18.93 -12.72
C GLU A 148 -2.73 18.11 -11.46
N VAL A 149 -3.00 16.80 -11.63
CA VAL A 149 -3.18 15.86 -10.51
C VAL A 149 -1.91 15.84 -9.68
N ARG A 150 -0.75 15.63 -10.29
CA ARG A 150 0.54 15.58 -9.59
C ARG A 150 0.80 16.84 -8.79
N SER A 151 0.64 18.00 -9.39
CA SER A 151 0.90 19.29 -8.75
C SER A 151 -0.02 19.54 -7.55
N LYS A 152 -1.33 19.30 -7.71
CA LYS A 152 -2.31 19.55 -6.65
C LYS A 152 -2.21 18.53 -5.53
N PHE A 153 -2.03 17.24 -5.86
CA PHE A 153 -1.84 16.19 -4.87
C PHE A 153 -0.58 16.41 -4.03
N THR A 154 0.55 16.72 -4.66
CA THR A 154 1.79 17.07 -3.93
C THR A 154 1.61 18.32 -3.05
N ALA A 155 0.89 19.32 -3.52
CA ALA A 155 0.65 20.53 -2.74
C ALA A 155 -0.16 20.29 -1.46
N MET A 156 -1.04 19.28 -1.47
CA MET A 156 -1.88 18.90 -0.33
C MET A 156 -1.03 18.45 0.89
N PHE A 157 0.15 17.86 0.69
CA PHE A 157 0.99 17.35 1.78
C PHE A 157 1.80 18.42 2.50
N LYS A 158 2.02 19.59 1.89
CA LYS A 158 2.81 20.67 2.52
C LYS A 158 2.26 21.13 3.88
N PRO A 159 0.94 21.35 4.05
CA PRO A 159 0.37 21.67 5.37
C PRO A 159 0.54 20.54 6.38
N LEU A 160 0.48 19.27 5.94
CA LEU A 160 0.69 18.11 6.82
C LEU A 160 2.11 18.09 7.37
N ASP A 161 3.12 18.16 6.51
CA ASP A 161 4.54 18.17 6.89
C ASP A 161 4.88 19.34 7.80
N ALA A 162 4.33 20.51 7.49
CA ALA A 162 4.50 21.70 8.33
C ALA A 162 3.87 21.50 9.72
N ALA A 163 2.67 20.93 9.80
CA ALA A 163 1.99 20.69 11.06
C ALA A 163 2.71 19.62 11.92
N ILE A 164 3.19 18.53 11.31
CA ILE A 164 4.00 17.51 12.02
C ILE A 164 5.24 18.18 12.60
N THR A 165 5.98 18.91 11.79
CA THR A 165 7.21 19.60 12.23
C THR A 165 6.93 20.61 13.34
N GLU A 166 5.89 21.43 13.22
CA GLU A 166 5.56 22.48 14.20
C GLU A 166 5.06 21.91 15.53
N LYS A 167 4.18 20.88 15.47
CA LYS A 167 3.49 20.38 16.67
C LYS A 167 4.23 19.26 17.39
N LEU A 168 4.89 18.40 16.62
CA LEU A 168 5.58 17.23 17.16
C LEU A 168 7.10 17.42 17.18
N GLY A 169 7.64 18.18 16.24
CA GLY A 169 9.10 18.32 16.07
C GLY A 169 9.70 17.07 15.41
N GLY A 170 10.85 16.64 15.94
CA GLY A 170 11.55 15.45 15.44
C GLY A 170 12.64 15.76 14.42
N GLU A 171 13.59 14.84 14.27
CA GLU A 171 14.62 14.90 13.24
C GLU A 171 14.03 14.37 11.91
N VAL A 172 14.08 15.21 10.88
CA VAL A 172 13.54 14.85 9.55
C VAL A 172 14.60 14.14 8.72
N SER A 173 14.22 13.00 8.17
CA SER A 173 15.01 12.25 7.19
C SER A 173 14.13 11.70 6.08
N TYR A 174 14.76 11.17 5.03
CA TYR A 174 14.07 10.59 3.89
C TYR A 174 14.56 9.18 3.61
N VAL A 175 13.63 8.29 3.33
CA VAL A 175 13.93 6.95 2.80
C VAL A 175 14.01 7.07 1.28
N PRO A 176 15.11 6.65 0.63
CA PRO A 176 15.20 6.68 -0.81
C PRO A 176 14.31 5.62 -1.44
N VAL A 177 13.81 5.87 -2.65
CA VAL A 177 13.22 4.82 -3.50
C VAL A 177 14.36 3.91 -3.97
N ALA A 178 14.27 2.62 -3.65
CA ALA A 178 15.29 1.64 -4.05
C ALA A 178 15.10 1.19 -5.52
N GLY A 179 13.84 1.02 -5.95
CA GLY A 179 13.50 0.60 -7.31
C GLY A 179 12.02 0.68 -7.59
N ARG A 180 11.61 0.20 -8.77
CA ARG A 180 10.23 0.10 -9.19
C ARG A 180 9.94 -1.29 -9.72
N ALA A 181 8.81 -1.89 -9.32
CA ALA A 181 8.31 -3.11 -9.94
C ALA A 181 7.90 -2.85 -11.41
N GLU A 182 7.91 -3.90 -12.23
CA GLU A 182 7.43 -3.82 -13.61
C GLU A 182 5.92 -3.50 -13.64
N ASP A 183 5.15 -4.20 -12.79
CA ASP A 183 3.71 -3.97 -12.58
C ASP A 183 3.50 -3.38 -11.19
N THR A 184 3.11 -2.11 -11.15
CA THR A 184 2.87 -1.40 -9.88
C THR A 184 1.41 -1.39 -9.45
N MET A 185 0.50 -1.68 -10.36
CA MET A 185 -0.94 -1.66 -10.13
C MET A 185 -1.58 -2.97 -10.59
N MET A 186 -2.59 -3.42 -9.88
CA MET A 186 -3.56 -4.39 -10.39
C MET A 186 -4.90 -3.68 -10.60
N ASN A 187 -5.51 -3.92 -11.76
CA ASN A 187 -6.76 -3.29 -12.16
C ASN A 187 -7.70 -4.33 -12.77
N PHE A 188 -8.99 -4.21 -12.44
CA PHE A 188 -10.03 -5.12 -12.89
C PHE A 188 -11.29 -4.36 -13.28
N GLU A 189 -12.05 -4.96 -14.18
CA GLU A 189 -13.41 -4.54 -14.51
C GLU A 189 -14.36 -5.74 -14.31
N ILE A 190 -15.49 -5.51 -13.62
CA ILE A 190 -16.56 -6.49 -13.45
C ILE A 190 -17.78 -5.97 -14.21
N PRO A 191 -18.07 -6.46 -15.41
CA PRO A 191 -19.29 -6.06 -16.13
C PRO A 191 -20.52 -6.63 -15.43
N PHE A 192 -21.61 -5.86 -15.45
CA PHE A 192 -22.91 -6.30 -14.93
C PHE A 192 -24.04 -5.88 -15.89
N GLU A 193 -25.17 -6.57 -15.83
CA GLU A 193 -26.39 -6.14 -16.51
C GLU A 193 -27.06 -5.04 -15.70
N GLU A 194 -27.68 -4.06 -16.37
CA GLU A 194 -28.36 -2.94 -15.73
C GLU A 194 -29.40 -3.47 -14.71
N PRO A 195 -29.22 -3.22 -13.40
CA PRO A 195 -30.13 -3.70 -12.38
C PRO A 195 -31.40 -2.84 -12.31
N ASP A 196 -32.45 -3.39 -11.73
CA ASP A 196 -33.69 -2.65 -11.46
C ASP A 196 -33.47 -1.57 -10.37
N ASP A 197 -32.57 -1.84 -9.43
CA ASP A 197 -32.14 -0.94 -8.35
C ASP A 197 -30.61 -1.01 -8.20
N ILE A 198 -29.93 0.08 -8.54
CA ILE A 198 -28.47 0.13 -8.49
C ILE A 198 -27.93 0.16 -7.06
N ASP A 199 -28.66 0.75 -6.13
CA ASP A 199 -28.23 0.85 -4.74
C ASP A 199 -28.29 -0.53 -4.07
N GLU A 200 -29.37 -1.30 -4.25
CA GLU A 200 -29.48 -2.68 -3.78
C GLU A 200 -28.39 -3.58 -4.41
N PHE A 201 -28.15 -3.44 -5.71
CA PHE A 201 -27.07 -4.18 -6.39
C PHE A 201 -25.69 -3.89 -5.79
N LEU A 202 -25.41 -2.63 -5.47
CA LEU A 202 -24.12 -2.22 -4.92
C LEU A 202 -23.96 -2.67 -3.46
N GLU A 203 -25.03 -2.66 -2.65
CA GLU A 203 -25.03 -3.22 -1.29
C GLU A 203 -24.75 -4.73 -1.31
N ASP A 204 -25.42 -5.49 -2.18
CA ASP A 204 -25.18 -6.93 -2.37
C ASP A 204 -23.76 -7.22 -2.83
N PHE A 205 -23.23 -6.40 -3.74
CA PHE A 205 -21.85 -6.52 -4.19
C PHE A 205 -20.85 -6.26 -3.07
N GLN A 206 -21.05 -5.20 -2.26
CA GLN A 206 -20.21 -4.89 -1.14
C GLN A 206 -20.17 -6.05 -0.12
N GLU A 207 -21.34 -6.58 0.28
CA GLU A 207 -21.42 -7.71 1.20
C GLU A 207 -20.69 -8.94 0.67
N LYS A 208 -20.85 -9.24 -0.62
CA LYS A 208 -20.16 -10.36 -1.28
C LYS A 208 -18.67 -10.13 -1.35
N PHE A 209 -18.21 -8.91 -1.65
CA PHE A 209 -16.82 -8.54 -1.71
C PHE A 209 -16.16 -8.73 -0.34
N GLU A 210 -16.70 -8.11 0.69
CA GLU A 210 -16.16 -8.17 2.06
C GLU A 210 -16.12 -9.62 2.56
N SER A 211 -17.23 -10.36 2.47
CA SER A 211 -17.29 -11.76 2.93
C SER A 211 -16.32 -12.68 2.18
N THR A 212 -16.05 -12.41 0.89
CA THR A 212 -15.09 -13.20 0.11
C THR A 212 -13.66 -12.99 0.58
N PHE A 213 -13.26 -11.75 0.85
CA PHE A 213 -11.94 -11.43 1.42
C PHE A 213 -11.79 -11.97 2.84
N GLU A 214 -12.79 -11.81 3.70
CA GLU A 214 -12.78 -12.32 5.07
C GLU A 214 -12.67 -13.85 5.11
N PHE A 215 -13.38 -14.55 4.23
CA PHE A 215 -13.28 -16.01 4.12
C PHE A 215 -11.86 -16.49 3.77
N LYS A 216 -11.07 -15.66 3.11
CA LYS A 216 -9.66 -15.89 2.77
C LYS A 216 -8.68 -15.45 3.86
N GLY A 217 -9.18 -14.95 4.98
CA GLY A 217 -8.36 -14.53 6.11
C GLY A 217 -7.91 -13.07 6.08
N TYR A 218 -8.43 -12.29 5.14
CA TYR A 218 -8.25 -10.84 5.17
C TYR A 218 -9.17 -10.21 6.21
N ILE A 219 -8.75 -9.08 6.72
CA ILE A 219 -9.55 -8.21 7.56
C ILE A 219 -9.84 -6.95 6.76
N ILE A 220 -11.11 -6.56 6.68
CA ILE A 220 -11.48 -5.23 6.22
C ILE A 220 -11.13 -4.26 7.35
N ALA A 221 -9.94 -3.72 7.30
CA ALA A 221 -9.40 -2.84 8.33
C ALA A 221 -10.01 -1.43 8.29
N GLY A 222 -10.61 -1.06 7.17
CA GLY A 222 -11.31 0.21 7.00
C GLY A 222 -12.17 0.21 5.76
N PHE A 223 -13.24 0.97 5.82
CA PHE A 223 -14.11 1.29 4.69
C PHE A 223 -14.31 2.80 4.63
N TYR A 224 -14.17 3.36 3.46
CA TYR A 224 -14.37 4.78 3.23
C TYR A 224 -15.22 5.03 1.99
N ASN A 225 -16.44 5.57 2.19
CA ASN A 225 -17.29 6.00 1.09
C ASN A 225 -16.84 7.40 0.63
N VAL A 226 -16.01 7.40 -0.42
CA VAL A 226 -15.42 8.63 -0.98
C VAL A 226 -16.48 9.50 -1.63
N LYS A 227 -17.45 8.90 -2.33
CA LYS A 227 -18.54 9.60 -3.02
C LYS A 227 -19.42 10.36 -2.02
N GLU A 228 -19.75 9.74 -0.90
CA GLU A 228 -20.68 10.25 0.10
C GLU A 228 -19.97 10.83 1.33
N SER A 229 -18.73 11.25 1.18
CA SER A 229 -18.01 11.84 2.32
C SER A 229 -18.81 12.95 2.99
N LEU A 230 -18.99 12.80 4.30
CA LEU A 230 -19.79 13.69 5.15
C LEU A 230 -19.20 15.10 5.34
N ASN A 231 -18.03 15.35 4.78
CA ASN A 231 -17.30 16.59 5.04
C ASN A 231 -17.62 17.74 4.08
N THR A 232 -18.53 17.53 3.12
CA THR A 232 -18.97 18.59 2.19
C THR A 232 -20.43 18.41 1.79
N ASP A 233 -21.20 19.49 1.80
CA ASP A 233 -22.58 19.52 1.31
C ASP A 233 -22.68 19.60 -0.23
N VAL A 234 -21.54 19.61 -0.92
CA VAL A 234 -21.48 19.74 -2.38
C VAL A 234 -21.06 18.40 -2.98
N ASP A 235 -21.89 17.87 -3.88
CA ASP A 235 -21.49 16.72 -4.71
C ASP A 235 -20.39 17.19 -5.68
N VAL A 236 -19.16 16.76 -5.39
CA VAL A 236 -17.99 17.06 -6.22
C VAL A 236 -17.59 15.87 -7.10
N MET A 237 -18.37 14.80 -7.07
CA MET A 237 -18.15 13.58 -7.86
C MET A 237 -19.42 13.15 -8.63
N PRO A 238 -20.05 14.05 -9.42
CA PRO A 238 -21.32 13.77 -10.07
C PRO A 238 -21.26 12.66 -11.13
N ASP A 239 -20.05 12.36 -11.62
CA ASP A 239 -19.83 11.33 -12.64
C ASP A 239 -19.76 9.90 -12.07
N TYR A 240 -19.94 9.74 -10.75
CA TYR A 240 -19.89 8.45 -10.08
C TYR A 240 -21.22 8.11 -9.43
N VAL A 241 -21.68 6.89 -9.62
CA VAL A 241 -22.76 6.26 -8.82
C VAL A 241 -22.20 5.96 -7.42
N SER A 242 -21.04 5.32 -7.36
CA SER A 242 -20.34 5.00 -6.12
C SER A 242 -18.84 5.15 -6.29
N TYR A 243 -18.14 5.50 -5.21
CA TYR A 243 -16.68 5.42 -5.12
C TYR A 243 -16.29 5.07 -3.68
N TRP A 244 -15.70 3.90 -3.50
CA TRP A 244 -15.31 3.36 -2.20
C TRP A 244 -13.80 3.09 -2.15
N ALA A 245 -13.24 3.16 -0.96
CA ALA A 245 -11.92 2.64 -0.66
C ALA A 245 -12.02 1.64 0.49
N PHE A 246 -11.48 0.45 0.27
CA PHE A 246 -11.35 -0.61 1.27
C PHE A 246 -9.91 -0.69 1.73
N ASP A 247 -9.69 -0.70 3.02
CA ASP A 247 -8.39 -0.91 3.63
C ASP A 247 -8.27 -2.39 4.02
N LEU A 248 -7.50 -3.16 3.27
CA LEU A 248 -7.30 -4.58 3.48
C LEU A 248 -6.11 -4.84 4.40
N CYS A 249 -6.25 -5.76 5.32
CA CYS A 249 -5.18 -6.24 6.18
C CYS A 249 -5.12 -7.77 6.18
N HIS A 250 -3.90 -8.32 6.14
CA HIS A 250 -3.63 -9.74 6.35
C HIS A 250 -2.59 -9.88 7.45
N ILE A 251 -3.01 -10.38 8.63
CA ILE A 251 -2.19 -10.34 9.86
C ILE A 251 -0.87 -11.11 9.71
N GLU A 252 -0.91 -12.31 9.11
CA GLU A 252 0.31 -13.09 8.89
C GLU A 252 1.29 -12.38 7.96
N PHE A 253 0.79 -11.76 6.88
CA PHE A 253 1.60 -10.95 5.99
C PHE A 253 2.23 -9.76 6.72
N SER A 254 1.43 -8.99 7.45
CA SER A 254 1.92 -7.81 8.15
C SER A 254 2.96 -8.16 9.22
N TYR A 255 2.76 -9.26 9.97
CA TYR A 255 3.75 -9.78 10.90
C TYR A 255 5.07 -10.14 10.19
N ASN A 256 5.01 -10.94 9.13
CA ASN A 256 6.21 -11.39 8.42
C ASN A 256 6.98 -10.26 7.73
N VAL A 257 6.29 -9.18 7.33
CA VAL A 257 6.91 -8.05 6.62
C VAL A 257 7.37 -6.97 7.58
N PHE A 258 6.54 -6.57 8.54
CA PHE A 258 6.82 -5.40 9.39
C PHE A 258 7.58 -5.75 10.66
N ASP A 259 7.42 -6.97 11.19
CA ASP A 259 7.93 -7.41 12.48
C ASP A 259 8.99 -8.52 12.33
N GLY A 260 9.47 -9.05 13.46
CA GLY A 260 10.47 -10.10 13.51
C GLY A 260 11.90 -9.60 13.23
N LYS A 261 12.84 -10.52 13.36
CA LYS A 261 14.30 -10.23 13.36
C LYS A 261 14.80 -9.45 12.12
N GLU A 262 14.12 -9.60 11.00
CA GLU A 262 14.43 -8.93 9.74
C GLU A 262 13.23 -8.12 9.24
N GLY A 263 12.34 -7.74 10.16
CA GLY A 263 11.17 -6.93 9.87
C GLY A 263 11.54 -5.57 9.28
N VAL A 264 10.67 -5.07 8.43
CA VAL A 264 10.79 -3.75 7.80
C VAL A 264 9.57 -2.92 8.23
N PRO A 265 9.55 -2.36 9.46
CA PRO A 265 8.39 -1.59 9.94
C PRO A 265 8.01 -0.43 9.03
N MET A 266 8.99 0.13 8.30
CA MET A 266 8.78 1.18 7.29
C MET A 266 7.81 0.74 6.18
N ALA A 267 7.69 -0.55 5.88
CA ALA A 267 6.70 -1.05 4.94
C ALA A 267 5.26 -0.74 5.38
N GLY A 268 5.05 -0.50 6.68
CA GLY A 268 3.78 -0.02 7.20
C GLY A 268 3.33 1.34 6.65
N THR A 269 4.19 2.13 5.99
CA THR A 269 3.75 3.35 5.29
C THR A 269 2.82 3.07 4.12
N PHE A 270 2.82 1.86 3.61
CA PHE A 270 1.90 1.39 2.56
C PHE A 270 0.61 0.75 3.12
N ALA A 271 0.61 0.40 4.40
CA ALA A 271 -0.52 -0.27 5.04
C ALA A 271 -1.51 0.76 5.63
N PRO A 272 -2.81 0.39 5.72
CA PRO A 272 -3.40 -0.80 5.14
C PRO A 272 -3.40 -0.75 3.61
N CYS A 273 -3.60 -1.92 2.95
CA CYS A 273 -3.62 -2.01 1.49
C CYS A 273 -4.91 -1.38 0.95
N SER A 274 -4.84 -0.14 0.50
CA SER A 274 -6.04 0.55 -0.02
C SER A 274 -6.39 0.06 -1.42
N MET A 275 -7.65 -0.42 -1.55
CA MET A 275 -8.25 -0.84 -2.80
C MET A 275 -9.43 0.07 -3.12
N TYR A 276 -9.40 0.75 -4.27
CA TYR A 276 -10.55 1.51 -4.72
C TYR A 276 -11.51 0.65 -5.52
N VAL A 277 -12.80 0.94 -5.36
CA VAL A 277 -13.91 0.30 -6.06
C VAL A 277 -14.89 1.38 -6.46
N TYR A 278 -15.24 1.47 -7.74
CA TYR A 278 -16.21 2.48 -8.17
C TYR A 278 -17.09 2.02 -9.34
N VAL A 279 -18.24 2.67 -9.49
CA VAL A 279 -19.13 2.62 -10.64
C VAL A 279 -19.35 4.06 -11.13
N ARG A 280 -19.25 4.27 -12.42
CA ARG A 280 -19.55 5.56 -13.05
C ARG A 280 -20.97 5.63 -13.55
N GLU A 281 -21.52 6.83 -13.56
CA GLU A 281 -22.81 7.11 -14.19
C GLU A 281 -22.84 6.68 -15.65
N GLY A 282 -23.85 5.87 -16.00
CA GLY A 282 -24.03 5.35 -17.35
C GLY A 282 -23.06 4.22 -17.77
N GLU A 283 -22.24 3.72 -16.86
CA GLU A 283 -21.37 2.56 -17.10
C GLU A 283 -21.88 1.33 -16.32
N ASN A 284 -22.06 0.21 -17.01
CA ASN A 284 -22.49 -1.06 -16.41
C ASN A 284 -21.26 -1.93 -16.08
N LYS A 285 -20.34 -1.40 -15.30
CA LYS A 285 -19.16 -2.11 -14.79
C LYS A 285 -18.68 -1.53 -13.48
N ILE A 286 -18.25 -2.41 -12.59
CA ILE A 286 -17.48 -2.04 -11.41
C ILE A 286 -16.01 -2.01 -11.82
N VAL A 287 -15.30 -0.96 -11.46
CA VAL A 287 -13.84 -0.86 -11.61
C VAL A 287 -13.18 -1.01 -10.25
N ILE A 288 -12.16 -1.89 -10.19
CA ILE A 288 -11.39 -2.16 -8.98
C ILE A 288 -9.92 -1.95 -9.30
N GLY A 289 -9.18 -1.33 -8.37
CA GLY A 289 -7.74 -1.23 -8.50
C GLY A 289 -7.02 -0.98 -7.18
N MET A 290 -5.77 -1.40 -7.12
CA MET A 290 -4.88 -1.15 -6.00
C MET A 290 -3.40 -1.25 -6.42
N PRO A 291 -2.46 -0.64 -5.67
CA PRO A 291 -1.04 -0.93 -5.82
C PRO A 291 -0.74 -2.39 -5.52
N THR A 292 0.10 -3.04 -6.32
CA THR A 292 0.58 -4.38 -6.02
C THR A 292 1.48 -4.38 -4.78
N LEU A 293 1.51 -5.47 -4.02
CA LEU A 293 2.48 -5.62 -2.92
C LEU A 293 3.92 -5.69 -3.46
N ARG A 294 4.08 -6.10 -4.72
CA ARG A 294 5.34 -6.01 -5.45
C ARG A 294 5.82 -4.57 -5.63
N ALA A 295 4.92 -3.61 -5.84
CA ALA A 295 5.29 -2.20 -5.87
C ALA A 295 5.92 -1.75 -4.54
N TRP A 296 5.41 -2.25 -3.40
CA TRP A 296 5.97 -1.95 -2.08
C TRP A 296 7.39 -2.53 -1.93
N SER A 297 7.53 -3.83 -2.19
CA SER A 297 8.81 -4.52 -2.03
C SER A 297 9.88 -3.92 -2.93
N GLY A 298 9.53 -3.55 -4.17
CA GLY A 298 10.42 -2.88 -5.10
C GLY A 298 10.85 -1.51 -4.64
N ALA A 299 9.89 -0.68 -4.21
CA ALA A 299 10.17 0.66 -3.71
C ALA A 299 11.07 0.65 -2.46
N LEU A 300 10.89 -0.34 -1.59
CA LEU A 300 11.68 -0.54 -0.37
C LEU A 300 13.01 -1.28 -0.59
N GLY A 301 13.22 -1.87 -1.78
CA GLY A 301 14.41 -2.67 -2.07
C GLY A 301 14.47 -3.97 -1.27
N MET A 302 13.32 -4.60 -1.02
CA MET A 302 13.29 -5.88 -0.30
C MET A 302 13.93 -6.98 -1.15
N THR A 303 14.81 -7.75 -0.54
CA THR A 303 15.54 -8.85 -1.20
C THR A 303 15.41 -10.20 -0.48
N ASP A 304 14.75 -10.24 0.68
CA ASP A 304 14.51 -11.48 1.41
C ASP A 304 13.55 -12.39 0.60
N PRO A 305 14.02 -13.58 0.15
CA PRO A 305 13.21 -14.45 -0.69
C PRO A 305 11.92 -14.92 -0.02
N LYS A 306 11.92 -15.08 1.30
CA LYS A 306 10.71 -15.52 2.05
C LYS A 306 9.64 -14.43 2.06
N LYS A 307 10.06 -13.17 2.25
CA LYS A 307 9.12 -12.03 2.20
C LYS A 307 8.58 -11.85 0.79
N LEU A 308 9.43 -11.98 -0.22
CA LEU A 308 9.02 -11.89 -1.63
C LEU A 308 8.05 -13.01 -2.02
N ASP A 309 8.24 -14.24 -1.54
CA ASP A 309 7.34 -15.38 -1.77
C ASP A 309 5.94 -15.13 -1.15
N ILE A 310 5.89 -14.56 0.06
CA ILE A 310 4.62 -14.19 0.70
C ILE A 310 3.92 -13.07 -0.10
N ILE A 311 4.65 -12.05 -0.54
CA ILE A 311 4.17 -10.94 -1.34
C ILE A 311 3.54 -11.47 -2.64
N ASP A 312 4.23 -12.35 -3.36
CA ASP A 312 3.74 -12.93 -4.62
C ASP A 312 2.49 -13.77 -4.43
N LYS A 313 2.44 -14.54 -3.35
CA LYS A 313 1.26 -15.33 -3.01
C LYS A 313 0.05 -14.45 -2.77
N LEU A 314 0.21 -13.35 -2.03
CA LEU A 314 -0.91 -12.46 -1.76
C LEU A 314 -1.35 -11.68 -3.01
N ASP A 315 -0.44 -11.15 -3.83
CA ASP A 315 -0.80 -10.51 -5.10
C ASP A 315 -1.58 -11.47 -6.00
N THR A 316 -1.15 -12.74 -6.06
CA THR A 316 -1.85 -13.81 -6.81
C THR A 316 -3.21 -14.13 -6.19
N GLU A 317 -3.29 -14.22 -4.87
CA GLU A 317 -4.55 -14.54 -4.17
C GLU A 317 -5.57 -13.41 -4.32
N ILE A 318 -5.18 -12.15 -4.16
CA ILE A 318 -6.05 -10.99 -4.37
C ILE A 318 -6.61 -11.00 -5.79
N THR A 319 -5.74 -11.23 -6.78
CA THR A 319 -6.17 -11.38 -8.19
C THR A 319 -7.22 -12.47 -8.32
N SER A 320 -6.98 -13.66 -7.76
CA SER A 320 -7.91 -14.80 -7.83
C SER A 320 -9.24 -14.54 -7.12
N ILE A 321 -9.23 -13.78 -6.02
CA ILE A 321 -10.45 -13.36 -5.32
C ILE A 321 -11.30 -12.49 -6.24
N ILE A 322 -10.70 -11.46 -6.86
CA ILE A 322 -11.42 -10.51 -7.71
C ILE A 322 -11.93 -11.21 -8.98
N GLU A 323 -11.14 -12.10 -9.60
CA GLU A 323 -11.57 -12.94 -10.73
C GLU A 323 -12.76 -13.84 -10.33
N GLY A 324 -12.73 -14.39 -9.11
CA GLY A 324 -13.84 -15.18 -8.54
C GLY A 324 -15.13 -14.37 -8.34
N LEU A 325 -15.03 -13.05 -8.19
CA LEU A 325 -16.17 -12.12 -8.16
C LEU A 325 -16.65 -11.73 -9.57
N GLY A 326 -16.00 -12.18 -10.63
CA GLY A 326 -16.30 -11.86 -12.03
C GLY A 326 -15.38 -10.82 -12.65
N GLY A 327 -14.31 -10.44 -11.95
CA GLY A 327 -13.33 -9.47 -12.41
C GLY A 327 -12.51 -9.98 -13.59
N VAL A 328 -12.27 -9.09 -14.54
CA VAL A 328 -11.35 -9.32 -15.66
C VAL A 328 -10.21 -8.32 -15.50
N SER A 329 -8.99 -8.84 -15.46
CA SER A 329 -7.78 -8.01 -15.38
C SER A 329 -7.67 -7.11 -16.62
N VAL A 330 -7.36 -5.85 -16.40
CA VAL A 330 -7.20 -4.83 -17.44
C VAL A 330 -5.83 -4.16 -17.33
N PRO A 331 -5.27 -3.65 -18.44
CA PRO A 331 -3.98 -2.98 -18.43
C PRO A 331 -3.95 -1.78 -17.49
N ASN A 332 -2.76 -1.49 -16.97
CA ASN A 332 -2.49 -0.24 -16.26
C ASN A 332 -2.81 0.99 -17.14
N GLY A 333 -2.90 2.14 -16.52
CA GLY A 333 -3.24 3.40 -17.16
C GLY A 333 -4.53 3.98 -16.59
N ASN A 334 -4.82 5.23 -16.91
CA ASN A 334 -6.02 5.89 -16.41
C ASN A 334 -7.27 5.20 -16.97
N PRO A 335 -8.14 4.61 -16.13
CA PRO A 335 -9.36 3.95 -16.60
C PRO A 335 -10.32 4.87 -17.37
N LEU A 336 -10.23 6.19 -17.15
CA LEU A 336 -11.07 7.19 -17.84
C LEU A 336 -10.59 7.51 -19.26
N GLU A 337 -9.39 7.08 -19.62
CA GLU A 337 -8.78 7.30 -20.95
C GLU A 337 -8.85 6.06 -21.85
N ARG A 338 -9.54 5.00 -21.40
CA ARG A 338 -9.69 3.72 -22.10
C ARG A 338 -11.01 3.58 -22.83
#